data_ecb0f84fa562bea4d9b84670a4615789
#
_entry.id   ecb0f84fa562bea4d9b84670a4615789
#
_cell.length_a   1.000
_cell.length_b   1.000
_cell.length_c   1.000
_cell.angle_alpha   90.00
_cell.angle_beta   90.00
_cell.angle_gamma   90.00
#
_symmetry.space_group_name_H-M   'P 1'
#
loop_
_entity.id
_entity.type
_entity.pdbx_description
1 polymer ?
#
loop_
_entity_poly.entity_id
_entity_poly.type
_entity_poly.pdbx_seq_one_letter_code
_entity_poly.pdbx_strand_id
1 'polypeptide(L)'
;RSEKKIRNYTSVSELLYRKDMMEMVHNNMKRLGLILLTLAAVLMIISFVLISNTIRLLIYSKRFLIHTMKLVGATSGFIRRPFVKYNIVSGIFASILAILMLTGALYYLQNELKGFIQILDMQTLLLVYVAVFALGIVLSVIATIFAVNKYLRMGVDKLYYI
;
A
#
# COMPACT_ATOMS: atom_id res chain seq x y z
N ARG A 1 -54.21 -24.49 -18.77
CA ARG A 1 -53.53 -25.02 -17.55
C ARG A 1 -52.08 -25.39 -17.79
N SER A 2 -51.64 -25.68 -19.01
CA SER A 2 -50.26 -25.98 -19.41
C SER A 2 -49.34 -24.77 -19.51
N GLU A 3 -49.84 -23.61 -20.02
CA GLU A 3 -49.03 -22.42 -20.24
C GLU A 3 -48.47 -21.80 -18.95
N LYS A 4 -49.19 -21.85 -17.84
CA LYS A 4 -48.73 -21.39 -16.54
C LYS A 4 -47.58 -22.22 -15.97
N LYS A 5 -47.56 -23.53 -16.27
CA LYS A 5 -46.46 -24.40 -15.84
C LYS A 5 -45.16 -24.11 -16.61
N ILE A 6 -45.24 -23.92 -17.91
CA ILE A 6 -44.08 -23.60 -18.77
C ILE A 6 -43.47 -22.28 -18.38
N ARG A 7 -44.29 -21.25 -18.11
CA ARG A 7 -43.83 -19.92 -17.68
C ARG A 7 -43.13 -19.93 -16.33
N ASN A 8 -43.59 -20.77 -15.38
CA ASN A 8 -42.93 -20.98 -14.10
C ASN A 8 -41.57 -21.71 -14.22
N TYR A 9 -41.47 -22.70 -15.10
CA TYR A 9 -40.22 -23.41 -15.35
C TYR A 9 -39.17 -22.53 -16.02
N THR A 10 -39.56 -21.69 -16.94
CA THR A 10 -38.67 -20.73 -17.60
C THR A 10 -38.14 -19.67 -16.62
N SER A 11 -39.03 -19.12 -15.78
CA SER A 11 -38.63 -18.14 -14.75
C SER A 11 -37.72 -18.72 -13.68
N VAL A 12 -37.96 -19.96 -13.25
CA VAL A 12 -37.11 -20.65 -12.28
C VAL A 12 -35.75 -21.02 -12.89
N SER A 13 -35.73 -21.41 -14.16
CA SER A 13 -34.49 -21.69 -14.89
C SER A 13 -33.63 -20.44 -15.09
N GLU A 14 -34.26 -19.32 -15.42
CA GLU A 14 -33.57 -18.02 -15.54
C GLU A 14 -33.02 -17.52 -14.19
N LEU A 15 -33.75 -17.73 -13.10
CA LEU A 15 -33.32 -17.36 -11.76
C LEU A 15 -32.12 -18.21 -11.29
N LEU A 16 -32.16 -19.53 -11.59
CA LEU A 16 -31.04 -20.41 -11.30
C LEU A 16 -29.79 -20.06 -12.12
N TYR A 17 -29.97 -19.79 -13.40
CA TYR A 17 -28.87 -19.38 -14.28
C TYR A 17 -28.24 -18.04 -13.83
N ARG A 18 -29.04 -17.07 -13.43
CA ARG A 18 -28.56 -15.81 -12.85
C ARG A 18 -27.80 -16.02 -11.54
N LYS A 19 -28.28 -16.94 -10.70
CA LYS A 19 -27.64 -17.27 -9.42
C LYS A 19 -26.28 -17.94 -9.63
N ASP A 20 -26.19 -18.89 -10.57
CA ASP A 20 -24.93 -19.54 -10.94
C ASP A 20 -23.92 -18.57 -11.54
N MET A 21 -24.36 -17.65 -12.41
CA MET A 21 -23.50 -16.59 -12.95
C MET A 21 -23.00 -15.62 -11.85
N MET A 22 -23.86 -15.25 -10.91
CA MET A 22 -23.47 -14.39 -9.78
C MET A 22 -22.45 -15.09 -8.88
N GLU A 23 -22.60 -16.38 -8.62
CA GLU A 23 -21.65 -17.16 -7.82
C GLU A 23 -20.29 -17.32 -8.53
N MET A 24 -20.28 -17.56 -9.84
CA MET A 24 -19.06 -17.61 -10.64
C MET A 24 -18.32 -16.26 -10.64
N VAL A 25 -19.00 -15.16 -10.82
CA VAL A 25 -18.45 -13.81 -10.77
C VAL A 25 -17.91 -13.50 -9.36
N HIS A 26 -18.65 -13.87 -8.33
CA HIS A 26 -18.25 -13.67 -6.95
C HIS A 26 -16.98 -14.47 -6.57
N ASN A 27 -16.90 -15.73 -7.00
CA ASN A 27 -15.73 -16.58 -6.79
C ASN A 27 -14.50 -16.08 -7.58
N ASN A 28 -14.67 -15.62 -8.80
CA ASN A 28 -13.60 -15.04 -9.60
C ASN A 28 -13.11 -13.71 -9.00
N MET A 29 -14.01 -12.88 -8.51
CA MET A 29 -13.63 -11.65 -7.80
C MET A 29 -12.88 -11.92 -6.49
N LYS A 30 -13.28 -12.94 -5.73
CA LYS A 30 -12.53 -13.36 -4.53
C LYS A 30 -11.12 -13.84 -4.88
N ARG A 31 -10.96 -14.64 -5.91
CA ARG A 31 -9.65 -15.12 -6.37
C ARG A 31 -8.77 -13.97 -6.85
N LEU A 32 -9.32 -13.07 -7.64
CA LEU A 32 -8.63 -11.87 -8.11
C LEU A 32 -8.20 -10.98 -6.92
N GLY A 33 -9.09 -10.76 -5.98
CA GLY A 33 -8.81 -10.01 -4.76
C GLY A 33 -7.68 -10.64 -3.93
N LEU A 34 -7.66 -11.97 -3.82
CA LEU A 34 -6.63 -12.69 -3.08
C LEU A 34 -5.27 -12.61 -3.79
N ILE A 35 -5.24 -12.71 -5.12
CA ILE A 35 -4.02 -12.54 -5.92
C ILE A 35 -3.48 -11.11 -5.75
N LEU A 36 -4.35 -10.10 -5.86
CA LEU A 36 -3.97 -8.70 -5.68
C LEU A 36 -3.48 -8.42 -4.26
N LEU A 37 -4.12 -9.00 -3.25
CA LEU A 37 -3.71 -8.87 -1.86
C LEU A 37 -2.33 -9.48 -1.62
N THR A 38 -2.07 -10.66 -2.18
CA THR A 38 -0.77 -11.34 -2.09
C THR A 38 0.32 -10.52 -2.77
N LEU A 39 0.03 -9.99 -3.96
CA LEU A 39 0.94 -9.11 -4.69
C LEU A 39 1.23 -7.83 -3.90
N ALA A 40 0.21 -7.21 -3.31
CA ALA A 40 0.36 -6.03 -2.47
C ALA A 40 1.22 -6.32 -1.23
N ALA A 41 1.05 -7.47 -0.59
CA ALA A 41 1.87 -7.89 0.56
C ALA A 41 3.34 -8.06 0.17
N VAL A 42 3.62 -8.70 -0.97
CA VAL A 42 4.99 -8.85 -1.48
C VAL A 42 5.62 -7.49 -1.79
N LEU A 43 4.90 -6.60 -2.47
CA LEU A 43 5.38 -5.25 -2.77
C LEU A 43 5.61 -4.44 -1.49
N MET A 44 4.80 -4.62 -0.46
CA MET A 44 4.98 -3.97 0.85
C MET A 44 6.29 -4.43 1.52
N ILE A 45 6.58 -5.72 1.49
CA ILE A 45 7.84 -6.28 2.03
C ILE A 45 9.05 -5.72 1.26
N ILE A 46 8.99 -5.71 -0.08
CA ILE A 46 10.05 -5.15 -0.92
C ILE A 46 10.27 -3.67 -0.60
N SER A 47 9.20 -2.90 -0.49
CA SER A 47 9.27 -1.47 -0.13
C SER A 47 9.93 -1.27 1.22
N PHE A 48 9.58 -2.09 2.21
CA PHE A 48 10.17 -2.04 3.55
C PHE A 48 11.69 -2.32 3.52
N VAL A 49 12.12 -3.31 2.75
CA VAL A 49 13.54 -3.64 2.56
C VAL A 49 14.29 -2.50 1.86
N LEU A 50 13.71 -1.92 0.81
CA LEU A 50 14.30 -0.79 0.09
C LEU A 50 14.45 0.45 0.97
N ILE A 51 13.43 0.80 1.74
CA ILE A 51 13.48 1.91 2.69
C ILE A 51 14.58 1.65 3.74
N SER A 52 14.64 0.45 4.28
CA SER A 52 15.67 0.06 5.27
C SER A 52 17.10 0.18 4.71
N ASN A 53 17.31 -0.24 3.47
CA ASN A 53 18.61 -0.12 2.79
C ASN A 53 18.99 1.34 2.53
N THR A 54 18.02 2.16 2.08
CA THR A 54 18.23 3.59 1.85
C THR A 54 18.61 4.31 3.14
N ILE A 55 17.94 4.01 4.24
CA ILE A 55 18.24 4.57 5.55
C ILE A 55 19.62 4.14 6.04
N ARG A 56 19.98 2.88 5.82
CA ARG A 56 21.34 2.39 6.13
C ARG A 56 22.41 3.22 5.45
N LEU A 57 22.28 3.46 4.14
CA LEU A 57 23.21 4.28 3.38
C LEU A 57 23.24 5.72 3.87
N LEU A 58 22.09 6.28 4.20
CA LEU A 58 21.96 7.64 4.72
C LEU A 58 22.64 7.80 6.09
N ILE A 59 22.47 6.84 6.98
CA ILE A 59 23.13 6.81 8.30
C ILE A 59 24.65 6.68 8.13
N TYR A 60 25.08 5.81 7.22
CA TYR A 60 26.49 5.63 6.93
C TYR A 60 27.13 6.92 6.38
N SER A 61 26.45 7.58 5.47
CA SER A 61 26.88 8.87 4.92
C SER A 61 27.02 9.98 5.99
N LYS A 62 26.14 9.96 6.99
CA LYS A 62 26.10 10.97 8.07
C LYS A 62 26.72 10.50 9.39
N ARG A 63 27.54 9.45 9.34
CA ARG A 63 28.15 8.82 10.55
C ARG A 63 28.91 9.79 11.43
N PHE A 64 29.67 10.72 10.86
CA PHE A 64 30.43 11.72 11.62
C PHE A 64 29.51 12.69 12.37
N LEU A 65 28.44 13.15 11.72
CA LEU A 65 27.45 14.03 12.34
C LEU A 65 26.75 13.33 13.52
N ILE A 66 26.40 12.07 13.34
CA ILE A 66 25.77 11.24 14.38
C ILE A 66 26.73 11.02 15.55
N HIS A 67 28.00 10.76 15.28
CA HIS A 67 29.02 10.59 16.29
C HIS A 67 29.23 11.87 17.11
N THR A 68 29.33 13.02 16.44
CA THR A 68 29.45 14.32 17.09
C THR A 68 28.24 14.65 17.96
N MET A 69 27.02 14.36 17.48
CA MET A 69 25.79 14.52 18.27
C MET A 69 25.77 13.65 19.52
N LYS A 70 26.26 12.40 19.42
CA LYS A 70 26.37 11.50 20.58
C LYS A 70 27.39 12.00 21.61
N LEU A 71 28.51 12.58 21.19
CA LEU A 71 29.52 13.14 22.08
C LEU A 71 28.98 14.33 22.88
N VAL A 72 28.08 15.12 22.29
CA VAL A 72 27.44 16.26 22.98
C VAL A 72 26.26 15.80 23.87
N GLY A 73 25.97 14.48 23.91
CA GLY A 73 24.91 13.93 24.76
C GLY A 73 23.51 13.95 24.14
N ALA A 74 23.41 14.04 22.81
CA ALA A 74 22.11 14.00 22.13
C ALA A 74 21.42 12.66 22.33
N THR A 75 20.11 12.73 22.62
CA THR A 75 19.27 11.52 22.77
C THR A 75 19.01 10.85 21.42
N SER A 76 18.82 9.53 21.44
CA SER A 76 18.49 8.76 20.22
C SER A 76 17.25 9.29 19.49
N GLY A 77 16.30 9.85 20.22
CA GLY A 77 15.12 10.50 19.64
C GLY A 77 15.46 11.76 18.85
N PHE A 78 16.39 12.57 19.33
CA PHE A 78 16.84 13.78 18.63
C PHE A 78 17.60 13.43 17.34
N ILE A 79 18.45 12.43 17.39
CA ILE A 79 19.20 11.94 16.22
C ILE A 79 18.28 11.37 15.15
N ARG A 80 17.17 10.74 15.55
CA ARG A 80 16.18 10.13 14.65
C ARG A 80 15.32 11.14 13.90
N ARG A 81 15.03 12.29 14.49
CA ARG A 81 14.11 13.30 13.93
C ARG A 81 14.40 13.68 12.48
N PRO A 82 15.61 14.02 12.05
CA PRO A 82 15.87 14.41 10.67
C PRO A 82 15.61 13.27 9.67
N PHE A 83 15.90 12.03 10.04
CA PHE A 83 15.65 10.87 9.18
C PHE A 83 14.16 10.59 8.99
N VAL A 84 13.38 10.70 10.07
CA VAL A 84 11.92 10.55 10.02
C VAL A 84 11.30 11.67 9.18
N LYS A 85 11.72 12.92 9.36
CA LYS A 85 11.23 14.04 8.54
C LYS A 85 11.49 13.82 7.05
N TYR A 86 12.69 13.41 6.68
CA TYR A 86 13.05 13.15 5.29
C TYR A 86 12.16 12.06 4.69
N ASN A 87 11.93 10.96 5.42
CA ASN A 87 11.11 9.88 4.93
C ASN A 87 9.61 10.18 4.92
N ILE A 88 9.11 11.02 5.82
CA ILE A 88 7.72 11.52 5.75
C ILE A 88 7.51 12.30 4.45
N VAL A 89 8.42 13.22 4.13
CA VAL A 89 8.35 13.98 2.88
C VAL A 89 8.39 13.04 1.67
N SER A 90 9.30 12.07 1.67
CA SER A 90 9.38 11.05 0.64
C SER A 90 8.11 10.21 0.53
N GLY A 91 7.50 9.83 1.65
CA GLY A 91 6.23 9.11 1.72
C GLY A 91 5.06 9.92 1.16
N ILE A 92 5.03 11.23 1.40
CA ILE A 92 4.01 12.13 0.82
C ILE A 92 4.14 12.16 -0.71
N PHE A 93 5.35 12.36 -1.24
CA PHE A 93 5.59 12.34 -2.68
C PHE A 93 5.20 10.99 -3.31
N ALA A 94 5.57 9.89 -2.68
CA ALA A 94 5.21 8.55 -3.14
C ALA A 94 3.69 8.33 -3.14
N SER A 95 2.98 8.82 -2.12
CA SER A 95 1.52 8.73 -2.03
C SER A 95 0.83 9.54 -3.11
N ILE A 96 1.30 10.74 -3.40
CA ILE A 96 0.78 11.59 -4.49
C ILE A 96 0.97 10.89 -5.82
N LEU A 97 2.15 10.32 -6.07
CA LEU A 97 2.44 9.58 -7.30
C LEU A 97 1.53 8.35 -7.44
N ALA A 98 1.33 7.61 -6.35
CA ALA A 98 0.43 6.45 -6.31
C ALA A 98 -1.02 6.84 -6.63
N ILE A 99 -1.51 7.95 -6.08
CA ILE A 99 -2.85 8.48 -6.36
C ILE A 99 -2.98 8.89 -7.84
N LEU A 100 -1.96 9.54 -8.40
CA LEU A 100 -1.95 9.90 -9.81
C LEU A 100 -2.00 8.67 -10.72
N MET A 101 -1.21 7.64 -10.42
CA MET A 101 -1.22 6.38 -11.16
C MET A 101 -2.56 5.65 -11.04
N LEU A 102 -3.14 5.62 -9.84
CA LEU A 102 -4.45 5.02 -9.59
C LEU A 102 -5.55 5.74 -10.37
N THR A 103 -5.54 7.07 -10.35
CA THR A 103 -6.51 7.90 -11.11
C THR A 103 -6.37 7.68 -12.61
N GLY A 104 -5.13 7.61 -13.12
CA GLY A 104 -4.87 7.32 -14.53
C GLY A 104 -5.35 5.92 -14.94
N ALA A 105 -5.12 4.91 -14.10
CA ALA A 105 -5.59 3.55 -14.32
C ALA A 105 -7.13 3.49 -14.32
N LEU A 106 -7.78 4.14 -13.38
CA LEU A 106 -9.25 4.22 -13.31
C LEU A 106 -9.83 4.93 -14.54
N TYR A 107 -9.20 6.03 -14.99
CA TYR A 107 -9.63 6.74 -16.19
C TYR A 107 -9.52 5.87 -17.44
N TYR A 108 -8.43 5.10 -17.57
CA TYR A 108 -8.24 4.16 -18.67
C TYR A 108 -9.30 3.05 -18.66
N LEU A 109 -9.54 2.44 -17.50
CA LEU A 109 -10.58 1.41 -17.34
C LEU A 109 -11.98 1.96 -17.61
N GLN A 110 -12.24 3.21 -17.25
CA GLN A 110 -13.53 3.86 -17.51
C GLN A 110 -13.85 3.96 -19.01
N ASN A 111 -12.83 4.19 -19.79
CA ASN A 111 -12.98 4.34 -21.24
C ASN A 111 -13.23 3.00 -21.94
N GLU A 112 -12.64 1.92 -21.43
CA GLU A 112 -12.80 0.56 -21.97
C GLU A 112 -14.07 -0.13 -21.47
N LEU A 113 -14.49 0.13 -20.23
CA LEU A 113 -15.56 -0.55 -19.52
C LEU A 113 -16.72 0.40 -19.16
N LYS A 114 -17.31 1.04 -20.16
CA LYS A 114 -18.41 2.05 -20.01
C LYS A 114 -19.64 1.62 -19.17
N GLY A 115 -19.70 0.39 -18.68
CA GLY A 115 -20.81 -0.13 -17.87
C GLY A 115 -20.47 -0.47 -16.43
N PHE A 116 -19.18 -0.58 -16.06
CA PHE A 116 -18.78 -1.13 -14.76
C PHE A 116 -18.51 -0.07 -13.69
N ILE A 117 -18.25 1.18 -14.07
CA ILE A 117 -17.75 2.22 -13.16
C ILE A 117 -18.85 3.14 -12.62
N GLN A 118 -20.07 3.01 -13.10
CA GLN A 118 -21.23 3.68 -12.46
C GLN A 118 -21.51 3.19 -11.02
N ILE A 119 -20.79 2.16 -10.55
CA ILE A 119 -20.94 1.57 -9.22
C ILE A 119 -19.94 2.16 -8.21
N LEU A 120 -18.93 2.89 -8.66
CA LEU A 120 -17.97 3.53 -7.76
C LEU A 120 -18.53 4.88 -7.28
N ASP A 121 -19.19 4.83 -6.14
CA ASP A 121 -19.61 6.03 -5.41
C ASP A 121 -18.42 6.94 -5.15
N MET A 122 -18.60 8.23 -5.33
CA MET A 122 -17.60 9.27 -5.04
C MET A 122 -17.04 9.13 -3.63
N GLN A 123 -17.87 8.68 -2.71
CA GLN A 123 -17.50 8.43 -1.31
C GLN A 123 -16.50 7.28 -1.18
N THR A 124 -16.66 6.20 -1.93
CA THR A 124 -15.74 5.06 -1.95
C THR A 124 -14.39 5.45 -2.55
N LEU A 125 -14.37 6.23 -3.63
CA LEU A 125 -13.14 6.74 -4.23
C LEU A 125 -12.34 7.62 -3.25
N LEU A 126 -13.02 8.53 -2.58
CA LEU A 126 -12.39 9.41 -1.59
C LEU A 126 -11.80 8.61 -0.43
N LEU A 127 -12.52 7.60 0.05
CA LEU A 127 -12.04 6.70 1.10
C LEU A 127 -10.79 5.94 0.67
N VAL A 128 -10.74 5.43 -0.55
CA VAL A 128 -9.56 4.74 -1.10
C VAL A 128 -8.37 5.69 -1.20
N TYR A 129 -8.55 6.92 -1.68
CA TYR A 129 -7.46 7.90 -1.77
C TYR A 129 -6.90 8.27 -0.39
N VAL A 130 -7.76 8.48 0.58
CA VAL A 130 -7.35 8.76 1.97
C VAL A 130 -6.60 7.55 2.56
N ALA A 131 -7.09 6.34 2.32
CA ALA A 131 -6.43 5.11 2.79
C ALA A 131 -5.04 4.94 2.17
N VAL A 132 -4.89 5.14 0.86
CA VAL A 132 -3.59 5.06 0.16
C VAL A 132 -2.61 6.09 0.71
N PHE A 133 -3.07 7.32 0.92
CA PHE A 133 -2.25 8.40 1.47
C PHE A 133 -1.80 8.09 2.90
N ALA A 134 -2.72 7.67 3.76
CA ALA A 134 -2.43 7.30 5.14
C ALA A 134 -1.47 6.11 5.24
N LEU A 135 -1.70 5.05 4.44
CA LEU A 135 -0.82 3.88 4.40
C LEU A 135 0.59 4.24 3.95
N GLY A 136 0.75 5.10 2.95
CA GLY A 136 2.06 5.54 2.47
C GLY A 136 2.87 6.24 3.57
N ILE A 137 2.25 7.15 4.31
CA ILE A 137 2.89 7.86 5.42
C ILE A 137 3.21 6.91 6.57
N VAL A 138 2.24 6.11 7.01
CA VAL A 138 2.40 5.17 8.13
C VAL A 138 3.52 4.18 7.86
N LEU A 139 3.54 3.61 6.65
CA LEU A 139 4.55 2.64 6.25
C LEU A 139 5.96 3.28 6.22
N SER A 140 6.08 4.50 5.68
CA SER A 140 7.33 5.25 5.66
C SER A 140 7.84 5.55 7.08
N VAL A 141 6.96 5.96 7.98
CA VAL A 141 7.31 6.26 9.38
C VAL A 141 7.75 5.00 10.12
N ILE A 142 6.96 3.93 10.04
CA ILE A 142 7.28 2.66 10.72
C ILE A 142 8.60 2.09 10.22
N ALA A 143 8.78 2.01 8.91
CA ALA A 143 10.01 1.50 8.31
C ALA A 143 11.23 2.33 8.73
N THR A 144 11.10 3.64 8.78
CA THR A 144 12.16 4.55 9.20
C THR A 144 12.52 4.36 10.68
N ILE A 145 11.53 4.35 11.56
CA ILE A 145 11.76 4.16 13.00
C ILE A 145 12.45 2.81 13.25
N PHE A 146 11.96 1.76 12.60
CA PHE A 146 12.53 0.43 12.74
C PHE A 146 13.99 0.37 12.24
N ALA A 147 14.26 0.90 11.05
CA ALA A 147 15.58 0.93 10.46
C ALA A 147 16.56 1.77 11.28
N VAL A 148 16.19 2.99 11.66
CA VAL A 148 17.04 3.87 12.47
C VAL A 148 17.32 3.26 13.84
N ASN A 149 16.33 2.66 14.51
CA ASN A 149 16.53 1.99 15.78
C ASN A 149 17.49 0.81 15.66
N LYS A 150 17.34 0.00 14.63
CA LYS A 150 18.22 -1.13 14.37
C LYS A 150 19.66 -0.70 14.19
N TYR A 151 19.90 0.36 13.41
CA TYR A 151 21.27 0.85 13.14
C TYR A 151 21.88 1.65 14.29
N LEU A 152 21.09 2.39 15.07
CA LEU A 152 21.58 3.07 16.27
C LEU A 152 21.92 2.09 17.40
N ARG A 153 21.26 0.93 17.47
CA ARG A 153 21.58 -0.15 18.43
C ARG A 153 22.85 -0.93 18.07
N MET A 154 23.17 -1.03 16.80
CA MET A 154 24.41 -1.64 16.35
C MET A 154 25.59 -0.67 16.54
N GLY A 155 25.89 -0.29 17.76
CA GLY A 155 26.87 0.67 18.21
C GLY A 155 27.96 1.06 17.21
N VAL A 156 28.40 2.29 17.30
CA VAL A 156 29.42 2.93 16.44
C VAL A 156 30.71 2.08 16.31
N ASP A 157 30.97 1.17 17.27
CA ASP A 157 32.15 0.30 17.27
C ASP A 157 32.19 -0.76 16.16
N LYS A 158 31.03 -1.21 15.67
CA LYS A 158 30.98 -2.18 14.55
C LYS A 158 31.10 -1.54 13.17
N LEU A 159 30.91 -0.24 13.04
CA LEU A 159 31.08 0.49 11.79
C LEU A 159 32.54 0.84 11.46
N TYR A 160 33.43 0.66 12.43
CA TYR A 160 34.85 0.94 12.28
C TYR A 160 35.68 -0.29 11.84
N TYR A 161 35.10 -1.49 11.84
CA TYR A 161 35.80 -2.76 11.55
C TYR A 161 35.42 -3.38 10.19
N ILE A 162 34.98 -2.58 9.22
CA ILE A 162 34.90 -3.06 7.82
C ILE A 162 35.65 -2.09 6.94
#